data_583e664da544cf91ee0f06399bf05525
#
_entry.id   583e664da544cf91ee0f06399bf05525
#
_cell.length_a   1.000
_cell.length_b   1.000
_cell.length_c   1.000
_cell.angle_alpha   90.00
_cell.angle_beta   90.00
_cell.angle_gamma   90.00
#
_symmetry.space_group_name_H-M   'P 1'
#
loop_
_entity.id
_entity.type
_entity.pdbx_description
1 polymer ?
#
loop_
_entity_poly.entity_id
_entity_poly.type
_entity_poly.pdbx_seq_one_letter_code
_entity_poly.pdbx_strand_id
1 'polypeptide(L)'
;MPADNPTSIPVVLLRGLSLAQLKRTVRLGVKSLWLHRLRSLLTVLGIVFGVCSVIAMLAIGEGASFEAQERIKSLGSQNIIIRSVKPPEEQKVSDKGSQSYVLQYGLTYTDVKRIRNTIPGVTVVLPARKIREYVWNISRRVDCDIVGTVPWYPEMRNHRVAEGRFFTDMDMNAKTSVCVLGAEMVPALFPLESPLGKHVRVGGAYYQVIGIMEARGGAPAAETAQGSTRQASHSMFIPLETVKERYGEVLMRQRQGSFEAERVQLHEATVKVASLEEVMGVAEAVKAVLERNHKKKDYLIEVPLEMLKQAEDTKRMFNIVLGSIAAISLLVGGIGIMNIMLASVTERTREIGIRRALGARRRDIVTQFLVETVLLAGAGGVIGVLLGVIIPFVVTQTAGMKTIVTLWSPMLAFTISALVGVVFGIYPALRAAQMDPVEALRHE
;
A
#
# COMPACT_ATOMS: atom_id res chain seq x y z
N MET A 1 -47.09 -42.08 -11.36
CA MET A 1 -45.81 -41.73 -10.67
C MET A 1 -45.15 -40.66 -11.50
N PRO A 2 -45.14 -39.41 -11.08
CA PRO A 2 -44.37 -38.36 -11.76
C PRO A 2 -42.97 -38.24 -11.08
N ALA A 3 -41.95 -38.19 -11.91
CA ALA A 3 -40.56 -38.08 -11.55
C ALA A 3 -40.29 -36.70 -10.92
N ASP A 4 -39.81 -36.67 -9.69
CA ASP A 4 -39.34 -35.46 -8.99
C ASP A 4 -37.98 -35.04 -9.56
N ASN A 5 -37.95 -33.81 -10.11
CA ASN A 5 -36.79 -33.17 -10.68
C ASN A 5 -35.94 -32.55 -9.55
N PRO A 6 -34.64 -32.88 -9.37
CA PRO A 6 -33.86 -32.55 -8.18
C PRO A 6 -33.17 -31.18 -8.21
N THR A 7 -33.56 -30.23 -9.07
CA THR A 7 -32.75 -28.98 -9.31
C THR A 7 -33.37 -27.67 -8.85
N SER A 8 -34.28 -27.65 -7.88
CA SER A 8 -34.80 -26.38 -7.32
C SER A 8 -34.67 -26.29 -5.80
N ILE A 9 -33.49 -26.05 -5.32
CA ILE A 9 -33.19 -25.63 -3.95
C ILE A 9 -32.30 -24.37 -4.11
N PRO A 10 -32.61 -23.14 -3.56
CA PRO A 10 -32.61 -22.94 -2.11
C PRO A 10 -33.49 -21.78 -1.53
N VAL A 11 -34.49 -21.24 -2.17
CA VAL A 11 -35.11 -19.96 -1.70
C VAL A 11 -36.30 -20.17 -0.74
N VAL A 12 -36.81 -21.42 -0.56
CA VAL A 12 -38.03 -21.71 0.25
C VAL A 12 -37.75 -22.01 1.72
N LEU A 13 -36.50 -22.07 2.17
CA LEU A 13 -36.11 -22.57 3.50
C LEU A 13 -36.35 -21.62 4.68
N LEU A 14 -36.64 -20.33 4.46
CA LEU A 14 -36.79 -19.34 5.53
C LEU A 14 -38.24 -18.92 5.86
N ARG A 15 -39.24 -19.44 5.15
CA ARG A 15 -40.65 -19.14 5.41
C ARG A 15 -41.26 -20.14 6.39
N GLY A 16 -41.12 -19.95 7.70
CA GLY A 16 -41.91 -20.74 8.66
C GLY A 16 -41.31 -20.97 10.07
N LEU A 17 -40.15 -20.45 10.40
CA LEU A 17 -39.61 -20.61 11.77
C LEU A 17 -40.20 -19.53 12.69
N SER A 18 -41.02 -19.94 13.69
CA SER A 18 -41.42 -19.00 14.74
C SER A 18 -40.21 -18.58 15.58
N LEU A 19 -40.12 -17.30 16.02
CA LEU A 19 -39.06 -16.75 16.87
C LEU A 19 -38.82 -17.64 18.12
N ALA A 20 -39.87 -18.27 18.64
CA ALA A 20 -39.78 -19.21 19.78
C ALA A 20 -39.01 -20.51 19.43
N GLN A 21 -39.17 -21.03 18.22
CA GLN A 21 -38.43 -22.19 17.74
C GLN A 21 -36.96 -21.87 17.53
N LEU A 22 -36.65 -20.70 16.94
CA LEU A 22 -35.27 -20.22 16.76
C LEU A 22 -34.54 -20.08 18.12
N LYS A 23 -35.18 -19.45 19.12
CA LYS A 23 -34.64 -19.29 20.47
C LYS A 23 -34.35 -20.61 21.17
N ARG A 24 -35.23 -21.60 20.96
CA ARG A 24 -35.08 -22.98 21.51
C ARG A 24 -33.92 -23.72 20.82
N THR A 25 -33.80 -23.61 19.50
CA THR A 25 -32.72 -24.22 18.71
C THR A 25 -31.35 -23.61 19.07
N VAL A 26 -31.26 -22.28 19.21
CA VAL A 26 -30.05 -21.59 19.66
C VAL A 26 -29.60 -22.05 21.04
N ARG A 27 -30.56 -22.18 22.01
CA ARG A 27 -30.24 -22.62 23.37
C ARG A 27 -29.76 -24.09 23.41
N LEU A 28 -30.31 -24.95 22.58
CA LEU A 28 -29.89 -26.34 22.45
C LEU A 28 -28.49 -26.42 21.80
N GLY A 29 -28.23 -25.63 20.76
CA GLY A 29 -26.92 -25.56 20.10
C GLY A 29 -25.81 -25.12 21.05
N VAL A 30 -26.05 -24.06 21.83
CA VAL A 30 -25.08 -23.58 22.83
C VAL A 30 -24.80 -24.63 23.91
N LYS A 31 -25.83 -25.39 24.36
CA LYS A 31 -25.66 -26.44 25.36
C LYS A 31 -24.82 -27.61 24.83
N SER A 32 -24.99 -27.98 23.56
CA SER A 32 -24.20 -29.05 22.89
C SER A 32 -22.72 -28.66 22.75
N LEU A 33 -22.45 -27.38 22.46
CA LEU A 33 -21.07 -26.86 22.38
C LEU A 33 -20.32 -26.97 23.70
N TRP A 34 -21.01 -26.79 24.82
CA TRP A 34 -20.39 -26.85 26.15
C TRP A 34 -20.04 -28.30 26.57
N LEU A 35 -20.70 -29.30 26.03
CA LEU A 35 -20.41 -30.71 26.35
C LEU A 35 -19.11 -31.21 25.71
N HIS A 36 -18.75 -30.73 24.50
CA HIS A 36 -17.52 -31.11 23.78
C HIS A 36 -16.59 -29.94 23.54
N ARG A 37 -16.20 -29.23 24.62
CA ARG A 37 -15.48 -27.94 24.58
C ARG A 37 -14.25 -27.90 23.68
N LEU A 38 -13.36 -28.93 23.76
CA LEU A 38 -12.13 -28.98 22.98
C LEU A 38 -12.39 -29.09 21.47
N ARG A 39 -13.35 -29.94 21.05
CA ARG A 39 -13.65 -30.15 19.65
C ARG A 39 -14.33 -28.92 19.03
N SER A 40 -15.29 -28.34 19.79
CA SER A 40 -15.98 -27.11 19.37
C SER A 40 -15.05 -25.92 19.30
N LEU A 41 -14.10 -25.80 20.23
CA LEU A 41 -13.09 -24.74 20.23
C LEU A 41 -12.19 -24.84 18.98
N LEU A 42 -11.69 -26.05 18.68
CA LEU A 42 -10.81 -26.26 17.52
C LEU A 42 -11.49 -25.94 16.18
N THR A 43 -12.76 -26.28 16.04
CA THR A 43 -13.53 -25.99 14.83
C THR A 43 -13.88 -24.52 14.67
N VAL A 44 -14.35 -23.89 15.75
CA VAL A 44 -14.62 -22.44 15.75
C VAL A 44 -13.33 -21.67 15.49
N LEU A 45 -12.21 -22.13 16.04
CA LEU A 45 -10.88 -21.51 15.81
C LEU A 45 -10.48 -21.55 14.33
N GLY A 46 -10.74 -22.66 13.63
CA GLY A 46 -10.48 -22.76 12.19
C GLY A 46 -11.28 -21.74 11.37
N ILE A 47 -12.56 -21.52 11.72
CA ILE A 47 -13.40 -20.51 11.07
C ILE A 47 -12.92 -19.09 11.43
N VAL A 48 -12.62 -18.87 12.71
CA VAL A 48 -12.12 -17.57 13.21
C VAL A 48 -10.85 -17.17 12.47
N PHE A 49 -9.87 -18.08 12.37
CA PHE A 49 -8.64 -17.79 11.64
C PHE A 49 -8.88 -17.61 10.15
N GLY A 50 -9.76 -18.40 9.53
CA GLY A 50 -10.09 -18.24 8.12
C GLY A 50 -10.71 -16.89 7.82
N VAL A 51 -11.71 -16.47 8.59
CA VAL A 51 -12.39 -15.16 8.46
C VAL A 51 -11.43 -14.00 8.75
N CYS A 52 -10.67 -14.12 9.83
CA CYS A 52 -9.67 -13.12 10.22
C CYS A 52 -8.61 -12.94 9.12
N SER A 53 -8.11 -14.03 8.54
CA SER A 53 -7.13 -14.00 7.45
C SER A 53 -7.67 -13.31 6.20
N VAL A 54 -8.95 -13.54 5.85
CA VAL A 54 -9.58 -12.85 4.70
C VAL A 54 -9.63 -11.34 4.92
N ILE A 55 -10.04 -10.90 6.11
CA ILE A 55 -10.12 -9.45 6.41
C ILE A 55 -8.73 -8.83 6.45
N ALA A 56 -7.77 -9.47 7.12
CA ALA A 56 -6.40 -8.98 7.21
C ALA A 56 -5.75 -8.87 5.83
N MET A 57 -5.93 -9.87 4.96
CA MET A 57 -5.47 -9.86 3.57
C MET A 57 -6.00 -8.65 2.81
N LEU A 58 -7.32 -8.44 2.84
CA LEU A 58 -7.96 -7.33 2.14
C LEU A 58 -7.50 -5.98 2.70
N ALA A 59 -7.37 -5.86 4.03
CA ALA A 59 -6.95 -4.62 4.69
C ALA A 59 -5.49 -4.24 4.37
N ILE A 60 -4.57 -5.21 4.35
CA ILE A 60 -3.17 -5.01 4.00
C ILE A 60 -3.05 -4.68 2.50
N GLY A 61 -3.76 -5.41 1.64
CA GLY A 61 -3.76 -5.17 0.20
C GLY A 61 -4.29 -3.79 -0.19
N GLU A 62 -5.38 -3.33 0.45
CA GLU A 62 -5.92 -1.98 0.23
C GLU A 62 -4.98 -0.90 0.76
N GLY A 63 -4.38 -1.10 1.94
CA GLY A 63 -3.42 -0.18 2.52
C GLY A 63 -2.19 0.02 1.63
N ALA A 64 -1.60 -1.06 1.14
CA ALA A 64 -0.46 -1.03 0.22
C ALA A 64 -0.80 -0.33 -1.12
N SER A 65 -1.99 -0.62 -1.67
CA SER A 65 -2.47 0.04 -2.90
C SER A 65 -2.67 1.55 -2.70
N PHE A 66 -3.25 1.94 -1.57
CA PHE A 66 -3.45 3.36 -1.23
C PHE A 66 -2.12 4.09 -1.08
N GLU A 67 -1.16 3.50 -0.38
CA GLU A 67 0.18 4.11 -0.21
C GLU A 67 0.91 4.26 -1.55
N ALA A 68 0.84 3.24 -2.43
CA ALA A 68 1.40 3.33 -3.77
C ALA A 68 0.74 4.45 -4.59
N GLN A 69 -0.59 4.56 -4.56
CA GLN A 69 -1.32 5.63 -5.26
C GLN A 69 -0.97 7.02 -4.71
N GLU A 70 -0.82 7.18 -3.41
CA GLU A 70 -0.45 8.45 -2.78
C GLU A 70 0.96 8.89 -3.20
N ARG A 71 1.92 7.98 -3.23
CA ARG A 71 3.27 8.23 -3.74
C ARG A 71 3.26 8.65 -5.21
N ILE A 72 2.47 8.00 -6.04
CA ILE A 72 2.38 8.31 -7.47
C ILE A 72 1.71 9.65 -7.71
N LYS A 73 0.66 9.99 -6.95
CA LYS A 73 0.05 11.33 -7.01
C LYS A 73 1.07 12.43 -6.72
N SER A 74 1.98 12.21 -5.77
CA SER A 74 3.03 13.18 -5.43
C SER A 74 4.14 13.29 -6.49
N LEU A 75 4.40 12.24 -7.25
CA LEU A 75 5.41 12.21 -8.32
C LEU A 75 4.85 12.62 -9.68
N GLY A 76 3.54 12.50 -9.87
CA GLY A 76 2.83 12.68 -11.13
C GLY A 76 2.84 11.41 -11.98
N SER A 77 1.66 10.87 -12.29
CA SER A 77 1.52 9.61 -13.02
C SER A 77 2.01 9.67 -14.46
N GLN A 78 2.05 10.86 -15.07
CA GLN A 78 2.53 11.11 -16.43
C GLN A 78 4.01 11.51 -16.49
N ASN A 79 4.70 11.48 -15.36
CA ASN A 79 6.09 11.89 -15.27
C ASN A 79 7.03 10.69 -15.39
N ILE A 80 8.13 10.87 -16.13
CA ILE A 80 9.28 9.96 -16.17
C ILE A 80 10.40 10.70 -15.46
N ILE A 81 10.95 10.12 -14.39
CA ILE A 81 11.99 10.73 -13.58
C ILE A 81 13.31 10.08 -13.94
N ILE A 82 14.27 10.88 -14.35
CA ILE A 82 15.62 10.43 -14.68
C ILE A 82 16.56 11.02 -13.64
N ARG A 83 17.30 10.17 -12.95
CA ARG A 83 18.27 10.59 -11.93
C ARG A 83 19.68 10.24 -12.34
N SER A 84 20.60 11.14 -12.08
CA SER A 84 22.03 10.88 -12.21
C SER A 84 22.52 10.01 -11.06
N VAL A 85 23.22 8.92 -11.37
CA VAL A 85 23.72 7.96 -10.39
C VAL A 85 25.22 7.73 -10.65
N LYS A 86 26.01 7.71 -9.58
CA LYS A 86 27.45 7.42 -9.67
C LYS A 86 27.66 5.97 -10.14
N PRO A 87 28.44 5.73 -11.22
CA PRO A 87 28.66 4.39 -11.74
C PRO A 87 29.36 3.48 -10.69
N PRO A 88 28.92 2.22 -10.55
CA PRO A 88 29.46 1.32 -9.51
C PRO A 88 30.94 0.97 -9.70
N GLU A 89 31.47 1.05 -10.92
CA GLU A 89 32.88 0.81 -11.21
C GLU A 89 33.78 1.89 -10.62
N GLU A 90 33.30 3.12 -10.50
CA GLU A 90 34.06 4.25 -9.99
C GLU A 90 33.90 4.39 -8.47
N GLN A 91 32.93 3.74 -7.85
CA GLN A 91 32.83 3.64 -6.39
C GLN A 91 34.01 2.82 -5.80
N LYS A 92 34.50 1.82 -6.53
CA LYS A 92 35.62 0.97 -6.08
C LYS A 92 36.99 1.64 -6.21
N VAL A 93 37.13 2.66 -7.07
CA VAL A 93 38.38 3.39 -7.26
C VAL A 93 38.56 4.46 -6.21
N SER A 94 37.49 5.01 -5.67
CA SER A 94 37.50 6.01 -4.60
C SER A 94 38.01 5.45 -3.25
N ASP A 95 37.89 4.12 -3.02
CA ASP A 95 38.38 3.45 -1.80
C ASP A 95 39.90 3.15 -1.82
N LYS A 96 40.53 3.21 -2.98
CA LYS A 96 42.00 3.06 -3.10
C LYS A 96 42.61 4.42 -3.29
N GLY A 97 43.00 5.04 -2.17
CA GLY A 97 43.61 6.36 -2.14
C GLY A 97 44.68 6.52 -3.20
N SER A 98 44.49 7.43 -4.11
CA SER A 98 45.42 8.26 -4.83
C SER A 98 44.88 8.72 -6.18
N GLN A 99 44.91 10.00 -6.37
CA GLN A 99 44.69 10.85 -7.54
C GLN A 99 43.29 11.50 -7.60
N SER A 100 43.37 12.81 -7.49
CA SER A 100 42.30 13.79 -7.68
C SER A 100 41.73 13.72 -9.10
N TYR A 101 40.87 12.73 -9.38
CA TYR A 101 40.11 12.72 -10.61
C TYR A 101 38.76 13.41 -10.39
N VAL A 102 38.48 14.42 -11.21
CA VAL A 102 37.13 14.99 -11.31
C VAL A 102 36.23 13.95 -11.93
N LEU A 103 35.40 13.33 -11.12
CA LEU A 103 34.46 12.31 -11.55
C LEU A 103 33.31 12.97 -12.33
N GLN A 104 33.23 12.73 -13.65
CA GLN A 104 32.15 13.25 -14.49
C GLN A 104 31.15 12.15 -14.76
N TYR A 105 29.88 12.36 -14.35
CA TYR A 105 28.78 11.44 -14.58
C TYR A 105 27.43 12.15 -14.61
N GLY A 106 26.40 11.42 -15.07
CA GLY A 106 25.01 11.83 -14.99
C GLY A 106 24.55 12.71 -16.16
N LEU A 107 23.36 13.23 -16.02
CA LEU A 107 22.63 13.97 -17.06
C LEU A 107 23.29 15.31 -17.39
N THR A 108 23.29 15.63 -18.68
CA THR A 108 23.76 16.90 -19.20
C THR A 108 22.61 17.78 -19.67
N TYR A 109 22.84 19.10 -19.78
CA TYR A 109 21.85 20.02 -20.37
C TYR A 109 21.55 19.66 -21.84
N THR A 110 22.50 19.03 -22.53
CA THR A 110 22.33 18.57 -23.91
C THR A 110 21.34 17.42 -24.00
N ASP A 111 21.36 16.50 -23.04
CA ASP A 111 20.41 15.38 -23.00
C ASP A 111 18.98 15.86 -22.78
N VAL A 112 18.78 16.84 -21.90
CA VAL A 112 17.47 17.47 -21.70
C VAL A 112 16.95 18.11 -23.00
N LYS A 113 17.79 18.83 -23.72
CA LYS A 113 17.43 19.43 -25.01
C LYS A 113 17.11 18.37 -26.06
N ARG A 114 17.90 17.28 -26.13
CA ARG A 114 17.66 16.17 -27.05
C ARG A 114 16.34 15.47 -26.75
N ILE A 115 16.09 15.09 -25.50
CA ILE A 115 14.85 14.44 -25.07
C ILE A 115 13.65 15.29 -25.48
N ARG A 116 13.70 16.61 -25.19
CA ARG A 116 12.61 17.52 -25.52
C ARG A 116 12.36 17.64 -27.04
N ASN A 117 13.43 17.66 -27.85
CA ASN A 117 13.31 17.97 -29.27
C ASN A 117 13.16 16.72 -30.16
N THR A 118 13.57 15.53 -29.67
CA THR A 118 13.63 14.31 -30.49
C THR A 118 12.47 13.36 -30.22
N ILE A 119 11.94 13.35 -28.98
CA ILE A 119 10.95 12.36 -28.60
C ILE A 119 9.55 12.95 -28.72
N PRO A 120 8.69 12.43 -29.61
CA PRO A 120 7.29 12.83 -29.70
C PRO A 120 6.55 12.44 -28.42
N GLY A 121 5.51 13.18 -28.03
CA GLY A 121 4.75 12.94 -26.80
C GLY A 121 5.34 13.59 -25.54
N VAL A 122 6.56 14.13 -25.59
CA VAL A 122 7.15 14.91 -24.50
C VAL A 122 6.59 16.32 -24.53
N THR A 123 5.87 16.69 -23.47
CA THR A 123 5.28 18.04 -23.34
C THR A 123 6.27 19.02 -22.74
N VAL A 124 6.86 18.68 -21.59
CA VAL A 124 7.78 19.53 -20.84
C VAL A 124 8.86 18.68 -20.19
N VAL A 125 10.08 19.23 -20.12
CA VAL A 125 11.17 18.62 -19.35
C VAL A 125 11.57 19.59 -18.23
N LEU A 126 11.63 19.06 -17.01
CA LEU A 126 12.00 19.78 -15.81
C LEU A 126 13.40 19.35 -15.38
N PRO A 127 14.44 20.15 -15.65
CA PRO A 127 15.78 19.92 -15.11
C PRO A 127 15.84 20.34 -13.65
N ALA A 128 16.56 19.56 -12.84
CA ALA A 128 16.84 19.92 -11.46
C ALA A 128 18.28 19.59 -11.08
N ARG A 129 18.92 20.54 -10.41
CA ARG A 129 20.25 20.37 -9.86
C ARG A 129 20.17 20.46 -8.35
N LYS A 130 20.68 19.47 -7.63
CA LYS A 130 20.66 19.40 -6.16
C LYS A 130 22.06 19.67 -5.60
N ILE A 131 22.15 20.57 -4.65
CA ILE A 131 23.38 20.89 -3.94
C ILE A 131 23.05 20.86 -2.45
N ARG A 132 23.85 20.18 -1.66
CA ARG A 132 23.65 20.10 -0.22
C ARG A 132 24.54 21.13 0.44
N GLU A 133 23.91 22.11 1.12
CA GLU A 133 24.57 23.22 1.76
C GLU A 133 23.81 23.67 3.01
N TYR A 134 24.49 24.45 3.87
CA TYR A 134 23.88 25.06 5.04
C TYR A 134 23.23 26.40 4.68
N VAL A 135 21.96 26.54 5.04
CA VAL A 135 21.23 27.79 4.97
C VAL A 135 21.27 28.45 6.34
N TRP A 136 21.67 29.71 6.36
CA TRP A 136 21.84 30.52 7.57
C TRP A 136 20.85 31.68 7.62
N ASN A 137 20.24 31.88 8.78
CA ASN A 137 19.57 33.11 9.14
C ASN A 137 20.21 33.62 10.45
N ILE A 138 21.04 34.67 10.34
CA ILE A 138 21.83 35.24 11.45
C ILE A 138 22.67 34.14 12.15
N SER A 139 22.24 33.63 13.28
CA SER A 139 22.91 32.58 14.07
C SER A 139 22.36 31.17 13.90
N ARG A 140 21.22 31.03 13.20
CA ARG A 140 20.56 29.76 12.98
C ARG A 140 20.99 29.14 11.66
N ARG A 141 21.24 27.85 11.68
CA ARG A 141 21.61 27.11 10.47
C ARG A 141 20.76 25.84 10.32
N VAL A 142 20.45 25.52 9.07
CA VAL A 142 19.75 24.28 8.70
C VAL A 142 20.52 23.65 7.54
N ASP A 143 20.79 22.33 7.64
CA ASP A 143 21.31 21.53 6.53
C ASP A 143 20.17 21.32 5.52
N CYS A 144 20.40 21.68 4.26
CA CYS A 144 19.36 21.82 3.27
C CYS A 144 19.81 21.34 1.90
N ASP A 145 18.90 20.73 1.17
CA ASP A 145 19.07 20.45 -0.24
C ASP A 145 18.61 21.67 -1.06
N ILE A 146 19.57 22.39 -1.64
CA ILE A 146 19.29 23.47 -2.57
C ILE A 146 18.95 22.86 -3.93
N VAL A 147 17.74 23.13 -4.39
CA VAL A 147 17.23 22.62 -5.67
C VAL A 147 17.17 23.76 -6.67
N GLY A 148 18.15 23.79 -7.58
CA GLY A 148 18.10 24.66 -8.76
C GLY A 148 17.15 24.10 -9.78
N THR A 149 16.09 24.83 -10.13
CA THR A 149 15.03 24.34 -11.01
C THR A 149 14.41 25.47 -11.82
N VAL A 150 13.31 25.19 -12.50
CA VAL A 150 12.62 26.09 -13.44
C VAL A 150 11.24 26.53 -12.92
N PRO A 151 10.65 27.60 -13.45
CA PRO A 151 9.41 28.19 -12.94
C PRO A 151 8.21 27.24 -12.88
N TRP A 152 8.12 26.28 -13.79
CA TRP A 152 7.00 25.32 -13.85
C TRP A 152 7.16 24.10 -12.93
N TYR A 153 8.16 24.11 -12.03
CA TYR A 153 8.39 23.06 -11.04
C TYR A 153 7.16 22.77 -10.15
N PRO A 154 6.46 23.77 -9.59
CA PRO A 154 5.31 23.54 -8.72
C PRO A 154 4.20 22.75 -9.40
N GLU A 155 3.89 23.06 -10.65
CA GLU A 155 2.84 22.40 -11.43
C GLU A 155 3.20 20.94 -11.76
N MET A 156 4.45 20.72 -12.19
CA MET A 156 4.90 19.38 -12.56
C MET A 156 5.02 18.42 -11.39
N ARG A 157 5.37 18.93 -10.23
CA ARG A 157 5.57 18.14 -9.01
C ARG A 157 4.35 18.15 -8.08
N ASN A 158 3.24 18.74 -8.53
CA ASN A 158 2.05 18.92 -7.72
C ASN A 158 2.39 19.44 -6.30
N HIS A 159 3.27 20.43 -6.25
CA HIS A 159 3.80 21.02 -5.02
C HIS A 159 3.49 22.52 -5.01
N ARG A 160 2.44 22.89 -4.30
CA ARG A 160 1.93 24.26 -4.28
C ARG A 160 2.77 25.19 -3.44
N VAL A 161 2.70 26.48 -3.76
CA VAL A 161 3.22 27.56 -2.91
C VAL A 161 2.15 27.89 -1.88
N ALA A 162 2.49 27.82 -0.60
CA ALA A 162 1.60 28.14 0.50
C ALA A 162 1.47 29.66 0.71
N GLU A 163 2.60 30.36 0.66
CA GLU A 163 2.65 31.81 0.85
C GLU A 163 3.63 32.44 -0.13
N GLY A 164 3.32 33.67 -0.59
CA GLY A 164 4.16 34.39 -1.53
C GLY A 164 4.01 33.91 -2.97
N ARG A 165 5.11 33.85 -3.71
CA ARG A 165 5.16 33.41 -5.11
C ARG A 165 6.36 32.50 -5.38
N PHE A 166 6.27 31.69 -6.43
CA PHE A 166 7.43 31.01 -7.01
C PHE A 166 8.19 31.99 -7.95
N PHE A 167 9.42 31.69 -8.28
CA PHE A 167 10.18 32.50 -9.25
C PHE A 167 9.64 32.32 -10.68
N THR A 168 9.81 33.34 -11.48
CA THR A 168 9.33 33.43 -12.86
C THR A 168 10.48 33.28 -13.87
N ASP A 169 10.16 33.20 -15.16
CA ASP A 169 11.16 33.24 -16.24
C ASP A 169 12.00 34.52 -16.18
N MET A 170 11.41 35.64 -15.73
CA MET A 170 12.11 36.89 -15.56
C MET A 170 13.19 36.78 -14.47
N ASP A 171 12.85 36.18 -13.33
CA ASP A 171 13.81 35.90 -12.24
C ASP A 171 14.93 34.98 -12.71
N MET A 172 14.61 34.02 -13.58
CA MET A 172 15.57 33.05 -14.11
C MET A 172 16.51 33.67 -15.12
N ASN A 173 15.98 34.47 -16.07
CA ASN A 173 16.79 35.13 -17.08
C ASN A 173 17.68 36.24 -16.48
N ALA A 174 17.16 36.98 -15.50
CA ALA A 174 17.91 38.01 -14.77
C ALA A 174 18.87 37.39 -13.73
N LYS A 175 18.85 36.08 -13.53
CA LYS A 175 19.65 35.33 -12.54
C LYS A 175 19.55 35.93 -11.14
N THR A 176 18.35 36.35 -10.75
CA THR A 176 18.09 37.01 -9.49
C THR A 176 18.41 36.12 -8.30
N SER A 177 18.89 36.71 -7.21
CA SER A 177 19.19 36.02 -5.96
C SER A 177 17.94 35.88 -5.11
N VAL A 178 16.97 35.15 -5.62
CA VAL A 178 15.70 34.86 -4.93
C VAL A 178 15.59 33.36 -4.59
N CYS A 179 14.84 33.06 -3.54
CA CYS A 179 14.62 31.70 -3.13
C CYS A 179 13.19 31.47 -2.61
N VAL A 180 12.76 30.21 -2.70
CA VAL A 180 11.52 29.71 -2.10
C VAL A 180 11.89 28.64 -1.09
N LEU A 181 11.41 28.76 0.15
CA LEU A 181 11.72 27.83 1.24
C LEU A 181 10.69 26.71 1.30
N GLY A 182 11.13 25.51 1.64
CA GLY A 182 10.21 24.45 2.05
C GLY A 182 9.59 24.75 3.41
N ALA A 183 8.31 24.44 3.61
CA ALA A 183 7.59 24.72 4.86
C ALA A 183 8.32 24.19 6.10
N GLU A 184 9.01 23.05 5.97
CA GLU A 184 9.73 22.37 7.05
C GLU A 184 10.94 23.17 7.57
N MET A 185 11.48 24.09 6.75
CA MET A 185 12.63 24.94 7.13
C MET A 185 12.21 26.18 7.92
N VAL A 186 10.98 26.63 7.74
CA VAL A 186 10.50 27.90 8.31
C VAL A 186 10.58 27.91 9.84
N PRO A 187 10.08 26.90 10.59
CA PRO A 187 10.17 26.91 12.05
C PRO A 187 11.62 26.91 12.58
N ALA A 188 12.54 26.29 11.85
CA ALA A 188 13.94 26.19 12.26
C ALA A 188 14.72 27.49 12.02
N LEU A 189 14.45 28.19 10.90
CA LEU A 189 15.14 29.44 10.55
C LEU A 189 14.44 30.70 11.07
N PHE A 190 13.10 30.70 11.06
CA PHE A 190 12.24 31.85 11.39
C PHE A 190 11.12 31.47 12.37
N PRO A 191 11.41 31.12 13.64
CA PRO A 191 10.39 30.62 14.57
C PRO A 191 9.35 31.65 15.00
N LEU A 192 9.67 32.95 14.92
CA LEU A 192 8.81 34.03 15.44
C LEU A 192 8.39 35.05 14.38
N GLU A 193 8.91 34.93 13.16
CA GLU A 193 8.77 35.96 12.13
C GLU A 193 8.45 35.32 10.77
N SER A 194 7.71 36.05 9.92
CA SER A 194 7.52 35.63 8.54
C SER A 194 8.84 35.71 7.77
N PRO A 195 9.22 34.67 7.02
CA PRO A 195 10.42 34.68 6.21
C PRO A 195 10.31 35.53 4.94
N LEU A 196 9.10 35.90 4.50
CA LEU A 196 8.88 36.62 3.24
C LEU A 196 9.57 37.97 3.22
N GLY A 197 10.29 38.26 2.13
CA GLY A 197 11.06 39.48 1.94
C GLY A 197 12.40 39.53 2.68
N LYS A 198 12.66 38.58 3.59
CA LYS A 198 13.94 38.51 4.33
C LYS A 198 15.02 37.79 3.53
N HIS A 199 16.27 37.95 3.98
CA HIS A 199 17.42 37.37 3.32
C HIS A 199 17.97 36.20 4.13
N VAL A 200 18.28 35.11 3.44
CA VAL A 200 19.01 33.97 3.97
C VAL A 200 20.36 33.87 3.29
N ARG A 201 21.37 33.46 4.04
CA ARG A 201 22.74 33.27 3.53
C ARG A 201 22.98 31.79 3.23
N VAL A 202 23.51 31.53 2.04
CA VAL A 202 23.93 30.19 1.62
C VAL A 202 25.35 30.29 1.08
N GLY A 203 26.30 29.63 1.73
CA GLY A 203 27.70 29.81 1.41
C GLY A 203 28.11 31.27 1.55
N GLY A 204 28.59 31.86 0.47
CA GLY A 204 28.98 33.27 0.40
C GLY A 204 27.90 34.23 -0.15
N ALA A 205 26.70 33.77 -0.44
CA ALA A 205 25.66 34.52 -1.12
C ALA A 205 24.40 34.73 -0.29
N TYR A 206 23.73 35.86 -0.50
CA TYR A 206 22.43 36.17 0.11
C TYR A 206 21.32 35.97 -0.92
N TYR A 207 20.21 35.37 -0.46
CA TYR A 207 18.99 35.10 -1.26
C TYR A 207 17.79 35.69 -0.56
N GLN A 208 16.98 36.46 -1.29
CA GLN A 208 15.72 36.97 -0.78
C GLN A 208 14.65 35.91 -0.82
N VAL A 209 13.96 35.68 0.28
CA VAL A 209 12.84 34.74 0.36
C VAL A 209 11.59 35.37 -0.27
N ILE A 210 11.10 34.82 -1.37
CA ILE A 210 9.92 35.30 -2.10
C ILE A 210 8.69 34.42 -1.93
N GLY A 211 8.84 33.21 -1.39
CA GLY A 211 7.74 32.30 -1.17
C GLY A 211 8.09 31.15 -0.25
N ILE A 212 7.04 30.44 0.17
CA ILE A 212 7.11 29.24 1.01
C ILE A 212 6.29 28.15 0.31
N MET A 213 6.89 26.97 0.13
CA MET A 213 6.18 25.81 -0.41
C MET A 213 5.27 25.20 0.65
N GLU A 214 4.18 24.55 0.22
CA GLU A 214 3.32 23.76 1.08
C GLU A 214 4.08 22.58 1.70
N ALA A 215 3.79 22.22 2.95
CA ALA A 215 4.37 21.03 3.56
C ALA A 215 3.92 19.78 2.79
N ARG A 216 4.84 18.96 2.33
CA ARG A 216 4.48 17.65 1.79
C ARG A 216 4.00 16.77 2.94
N GLY A 217 2.70 16.48 2.95
CA GLY A 217 2.10 15.57 3.92
C GLY A 217 2.87 14.26 3.97
N GLY A 218 3.44 14.00 5.13
CA GLY A 218 4.17 12.87 5.62
C GLY A 218 4.26 11.63 4.70
N ALA A 219 5.29 11.56 3.87
CA ALA A 219 5.92 10.28 3.68
C ALA A 219 6.94 10.14 4.81
N PRO A 220 6.79 9.19 5.75
CA PRO A 220 7.87 8.86 6.66
C PRO A 220 9.09 8.56 5.80
N ALA A 221 10.24 9.09 6.22
CA ALA A 221 11.50 8.87 5.57
C ALA A 221 11.63 7.38 5.24
N ALA A 222 11.56 7.01 3.97
CA ALA A 222 11.77 5.65 3.57
C ALA A 222 13.21 5.30 3.98
N GLU A 223 13.34 4.42 4.95
CA GLU A 223 14.60 3.79 5.30
C GLU A 223 15.13 3.12 4.03
N THR A 224 16.05 3.81 3.37
CA THR A 224 16.86 3.14 2.38
C THR A 224 17.75 2.14 3.13
N ALA A 225 17.89 0.93 2.60
CA ALA A 225 18.62 -0.21 3.14
C ALA A 225 20.11 0.02 3.52
N GLN A 226 20.51 1.25 3.71
CA GLN A 226 21.84 1.71 4.11
C GLN A 226 21.81 2.60 5.36
N GLY A 227 20.94 2.32 6.33
CA GLY A 227 21.14 2.78 7.72
C GLY A 227 21.29 4.31 7.96
N SER A 228 21.04 5.16 7.00
CA SER A 228 21.00 6.60 7.20
C SER A 228 19.55 7.05 7.33
N THR A 229 19.14 7.36 8.54
CA THR A 229 17.90 8.06 8.85
C THR A 229 17.88 9.34 7.99
N ARG A 230 17.16 9.32 6.86
CA ARG A 230 16.89 10.55 6.12
C ARG A 230 15.94 11.38 6.98
N GLN A 231 16.53 12.29 7.76
CA GLN A 231 15.80 13.44 8.28
C GLN A 231 15.03 14.06 7.12
N ALA A 232 13.79 14.48 7.39
CA ALA A 232 12.95 15.21 6.43
C ALA A 232 13.84 16.22 5.70
N SER A 233 14.02 16.02 4.39
CA SER A 233 15.03 16.79 3.67
C SER A 233 14.51 18.20 3.49
N HIS A 234 15.04 19.12 4.30
CA HIS A 234 14.81 20.54 4.15
C HIS A 234 15.20 20.95 2.73
N SER A 235 14.30 21.57 2.01
CA SER A 235 14.51 21.94 0.62
C SER A 235 14.38 23.46 0.44
N MET A 236 15.31 24.04 -0.32
CA MET A 236 15.27 25.43 -0.75
C MET A 236 15.33 25.47 -2.28
N PHE A 237 14.43 26.18 -2.91
CA PHE A 237 14.35 26.27 -4.37
C PHE A 237 14.90 27.59 -4.85
N ILE A 238 15.76 27.55 -5.87
CA ILE A 238 16.35 28.73 -6.50
C ILE A 238 16.35 28.56 -8.02
N PRO A 239 16.41 29.65 -8.82
CA PRO A 239 16.47 29.54 -10.27
C PRO A 239 17.70 28.75 -10.75
N LEU A 240 17.52 27.87 -11.73
CA LEU A 240 18.58 26.97 -12.24
C LEU A 240 19.79 27.76 -12.79
N GLU A 241 19.55 28.85 -13.52
CA GLU A 241 20.62 29.65 -14.07
C GLU A 241 21.44 30.37 -12.97
N THR A 242 20.80 30.73 -11.85
CA THR A 242 21.50 31.28 -10.68
C THR A 242 22.39 30.22 -10.02
N VAL A 243 21.92 28.97 -9.94
CA VAL A 243 22.74 27.85 -9.44
C VAL A 243 23.94 27.60 -10.32
N LYS A 244 23.74 27.58 -11.63
CA LYS A 244 24.80 27.33 -12.61
C LYS A 244 25.90 28.37 -12.53
N GLU A 245 25.53 29.65 -12.38
CA GLU A 245 26.49 30.75 -12.28
C GLU A 245 27.28 30.73 -10.97
N ARG A 246 26.60 30.53 -9.84
CA ARG A 246 27.23 30.65 -8.52
C ARG A 246 27.99 29.41 -8.05
N TYR A 247 27.50 28.23 -8.37
CA TYR A 247 28.10 26.98 -7.89
C TYR A 247 28.92 26.26 -8.97
N GLY A 248 28.98 26.81 -10.19
CA GLY A 248 29.71 26.18 -11.30
C GLY A 248 29.21 24.74 -11.59
N GLU A 249 29.95 23.96 -12.33
CA GLU A 249 29.60 22.55 -12.66
C GLU A 249 30.27 21.52 -11.72
N VAL A 250 31.36 21.92 -11.07
CA VAL A 250 32.18 21.03 -10.24
C VAL A 250 31.82 21.23 -8.76
N LEU A 251 31.37 20.19 -8.13
CA LEU A 251 31.13 20.14 -6.69
C LEU A 251 32.35 19.52 -6.00
N MET A 252 33.05 20.32 -5.21
CA MET A 252 34.17 19.84 -4.39
C MET A 252 33.66 19.47 -3.01
N ARG A 253 33.80 18.21 -2.61
CA ARG A 253 33.52 17.75 -1.24
C ARG A 253 34.82 17.34 -0.56
N GLN A 254 35.15 18.01 0.51
CA GLN A 254 36.24 17.61 1.40
C GLN A 254 35.64 16.80 2.56
N ARG A 255 35.93 15.50 2.59
CA ARG A 255 35.66 14.62 3.73
C ARG A 255 37.00 14.28 4.37
N GLN A 256 37.03 14.05 5.68
CA GLN A 256 38.25 13.74 6.43
C GLN A 256 39.23 12.86 5.62
N GLY A 257 40.28 13.48 5.05
CA GLY A 257 41.36 12.79 4.34
C GLY A 257 41.16 12.48 2.84
N SER A 258 40.01 12.77 2.26
CA SER A 258 39.76 12.58 0.81
C SER A 258 39.17 13.83 0.15
N PHE A 259 39.71 14.17 -1.01
CA PHE A 259 39.17 15.20 -1.91
C PHE A 259 38.35 14.49 -2.97
N GLU A 260 37.03 14.68 -2.95
CA GLU A 260 36.14 14.23 -4.02
C GLU A 260 35.70 15.45 -4.84
N ALA A 261 36.05 15.48 -6.12
CA ALA A 261 35.53 16.46 -7.05
C ALA A 261 34.58 15.76 -8.04
N GLU A 262 33.31 16.12 -7.98
CA GLU A 262 32.26 15.58 -8.86
C GLU A 262 31.79 16.65 -9.85
N ARG A 263 31.73 16.30 -11.12
CA ARG A 263 31.17 17.14 -12.17
C ARG A 263 29.84 16.57 -12.63
N VAL A 264 28.76 17.10 -12.09
CA VAL A 264 27.38 16.71 -12.42
C VAL A 264 26.62 17.96 -12.84
N GLN A 265 26.16 18.02 -14.08
CA GLN A 265 25.42 19.18 -14.57
C GLN A 265 23.97 19.18 -14.01
N LEU A 266 23.29 18.02 -14.09
CA LEU A 266 21.95 17.86 -13.60
C LEU A 266 21.86 16.59 -12.76
N HIS A 267 21.24 16.67 -11.58
CA HIS A 267 21.03 15.51 -10.71
C HIS A 267 19.73 14.77 -11.06
N GLU A 268 18.77 15.51 -11.61
CA GLU A 268 17.46 14.96 -11.94
C GLU A 268 16.88 15.70 -13.15
N ALA A 269 16.21 14.97 -14.00
CA ALA A 269 15.36 15.53 -15.05
C ALA A 269 14.00 14.81 -15.00
N THR A 270 12.91 15.56 -14.95
CA THR A 270 11.56 14.98 -15.02
C THR A 270 10.95 15.31 -16.36
N VAL A 271 10.54 14.29 -17.09
CA VAL A 271 9.88 14.40 -18.39
C VAL A 271 8.40 14.21 -18.22
N LYS A 272 7.59 15.19 -18.61
CA LYS A 272 6.13 15.08 -18.62
C LYS A 272 5.66 14.61 -19.99
N VAL A 273 4.83 13.58 -20.01
CA VAL A 273 4.25 13.01 -21.22
C VAL A 273 2.82 13.50 -21.40
N ALA A 274 2.36 13.65 -22.64
CA ALA A 274 1.05 14.17 -22.97
C ALA A 274 -0.09 13.25 -22.51
N SER A 275 0.07 11.93 -22.67
CA SER A 275 -0.95 10.95 -22.29
C SER A 275 -0.36 9.83 -21.43
N LEU A 276 -1.21 9.22 -20.58
CA LEU A 276 -0.80 8.13 -19.69
C LEU A 276 -0.43 6.87 -20.48
N GLU A 277 -1.04 6.67 -21.63
CA GLU A 277 -0.83 5.50 -22.49
C GLU A 277 0.56 5.51 -23.16
N GLU A 278 1.06 6.71 -23.44
CA GLU A 278 2.35 6.92 -24.10
C GLU A 278 3.54 6.86 -23.15
N VAL A 279 3.30 6.92 -21.82
CA VAL A 279 4.39 7.00 -20.82
C VAL A 279 5.41 5.88 -20.99
N MET A 280 4.97 4.65 -21.18
CA MET A 280 5.90 3.52 -21.33
C MET A 280 6.71 3.59 -22.63
N GLY A 281 6.07 3.95 -23.75
CA GLY A 281 6.76 4.11 -25.02
C GLY A 281 7.76 5.26 -25.02
N VAL A 282 7.38 6.40 -24.40
CA VAL A 282 8.28 7.54 -24.22
C VAL A 282 9.44 7.17 -23.27
N ALA A 283 9.19 6.39 -22.20
CA ALA A 283 10.25 5.95 -21.30
C ALA A 283 11.30 5.07 -22.00
N GLU A 284 10.86 4.16 -22.87
CA GLU A 284 11.78 3.35 -23.70
C GLU A 284 12.56 4.22 -24.70
N ALA A 285 11.90 5.19 -25.33
CA ALA A 285 12.56 6.14 -26.23
C ALA A 285 13.61 6.98 -25.47
N VAL A 286 13.29 7.48 -24.28
CA VAL A 286 14.23 8.20 -23.40
C VAL A 286 15.42 7.30 -23.06
N LYS A 287 15.17 6.05 -22.71
CA LYS A 287 16.21 5.07 -22.41
C LYS A 287 17.13 4.87 -23.60
N ALA A 288 16.59 4.66 -24.80
CA ALA A 288 17.37 4.48 -26.02
C ALA A 288 18.24 5.71 -26.37
N VAL A 289 17.70 6.93 -26.15
CA VAL A 289 18.45 8.19 -26.35
C VAL A 289 19.61 8.27 -25.35
N LEU A 290 19.40 7.93 -24.09
CA LEU A 290 20.44 7.98 -23.07
C LEU A 290 21.49 6.87 -23.28
N GLU A 291 21.10 5.65 -23.58
CA GLU A 291 22.03 4.53 -23.88
C GLU A 291 22.96 4.84 -25.06
N ARG A 292 22.46 5.56 -26.07
CA ARG A 292 23.27 5.97 -27.22
C ARG A 292 24.30 7.05 -26.87
N ASN A 293 23.99 7.92 -25.91
CA ASN A 293 24.82 9.08 -25.59
C ASN A 293 25.73 8.87 -24.36
N HIS A 294 25.35 7.97 -23.45
CA HIS A 294 26.11 7.65 -22.24
C HIS A 294 26.86 6.33 -22.41
N LYS A 295 28.19 6.38 -22.37
CA LYS A 295 29.04 5.18 -22.44
C LYS A 295 28.97 4.32 -21.17
N LYS A 296 28.61 4.94 -20.04
CA LYS A 296 28.48 4.31 -18.72
C LYS A 296 27.03 4.41 -18.28
N LYS A 297 26.57 3.44 -17.50
CA LYS A 297 25.24 3.49 -16.90
C LYS A 297 25.27 4.39 -15.67
N ASP A 298 25.23 5.70 -15.89
CA ASP A 298 25.32 6.76 -14.90
C ASP A 298 23.96 7.47 -14.66
N TYR A 299 22.87 6.85 -15.09
CA TYR A 299 21.51 7.32 -14.92
C TYR A 299 20.58 6.20 -14.48
N LEU A 300 19.49 6.57 -13.79
CA LEU A 300 18.38 5.72 -13.39
C LEU A 300 17.08 6.33 -13.90
N ILE A 301 16.27 5.54 -14.59
CA ILE A 301 14.94 5.96 -15.06
C ILE A 301 13.92 5.35 -14.12
N GLU A 302 13.10 6.19 -13.49
CA GLU A 302 11.99 5.80 -12.63
C GLU A 302 10.68 6.22 -13.31
N VAL A 303 9.82 5.25 -13.58
CA VAL A 303 8.50 5.48 -14.15
C VAL A 303 7.46 5.21 -13.06
N PRO A 304 6.84 6.25 -12.47
CA PRO A 304 5.85 6.06 -11.39
C PRO A 304 4.69 5.14 -11.79
N LEU A 305 4.27 5.19 -13.05
CA LEU A 305 3.23 4.29 -13.57
C LEU A 305 3.63 2.81 -13.53
N GLU A 306 4.89 2.49 -13.79
CA GLU A 306 5.41 1.11 -13.68
C GLU A 306 5.41 0.63 -12.24
N MET A 307 5.78 1.51 -11.30
CA MET A 307 5.72 1.21 -9.86
C MET A 307 4.29 0.90 -9.41
N LEU A 308 3.28 1.60 -9.97
CA LEU A 308 1.88 1.30 -9.70
C LEU A 308 1.50 -0.11 -10.18
N LYS A 309 1.84 -0.45 -11.42
CA LYS A 309 1.58 -1.78 -11.97
C LYS A 309 2.24 -2.88 -11.13
N GLN A 310 3.50 -2.68 -10.74
CA GLN A 310 4.21 -3.62 -9.86
C GLN A 310 3.53 -3.75 -8.47
N ALA A 311 3.03 -2.65 -7.91
CA ALA A 311 2.28 -2.68 -6.65
C ALA A 311 0.95 -3.44 -6.80
N GLU A 312 0.23 -3.26 -7.92
CA GLU A 312 -0.99 -4.00 -8.23
C GLU A 312 -0.73 -5.50 -8.44
N ASP A 313 0.32 -5.86 -9.16
CA ASP A 313 0.72 -7.26 -9.36
C ASP A 313 1.12 -7.91 -8.03
N THR A 314 1.87 -7.20 -7.20
CA THR A 314 2.24 -7.64 -5.86
C THR A 314 1.01 -7.85 -4.98
N LYS A 315 0.06 -6.90 -4.98
CA LYS A 315 -1.24 -7.02 -4.30
C LYS A 315 -1.99 -8.27 -4.76
N ARG A 316 -2.04 -8.51 -6.08
CA ARG A 316 -2.70 -9.68 -6.66
C ARG A 316 -2.04 -10.98 -6.20
N MET A 317 -0.72 -11.03 -6.18
CA MET A 317 0.02 -12.20 -5.69
C MET A 317 -0.25 -12.46 -4.21
N PHE A 318 -0.20 -11.45 -3.35
CA PHE A 318 -0.55 -11.58 -1.94
C PHE A 318 -2.00 -12.04 -1.75
N ASN A 319 -2.94 -11.50 -2.50
CA ASN A 319 -4.34 -11.91 -2.44
C ASN A 319 -4.53 -13.40 -2.80
N ILE A 320 -3.79 -13.92 -3.78
CA ILE A 320 -3.84 -15.34 -4.14
C ILE A 320 -3.25 -16.20 -3.02
N VAL A 321 -2.08 -15.87 -2.52
CA VAL A 321 -1.39 -16.67 -1.49
C VAL A 321 -2.17 -16.67 -0.18
N LEU A 322 -2.49 -15.50 0.34
CA LEU A 322 -3.23 -15.39 1.62
C LEU A 322 -4.67 -15.90 1.50
N GLY A 323 -5.30 -15.69 0.34
CA GLY A 323 -6.61 -16.25 0.02
C GLY A 323 -6.61 -17.76 0.00
N SER A 324 -5.55 -18.40 -0.52
CA SER A 324 -5.37 -19.85 -0.48
C SER A 324 -5.23 -20.38 0.95
N ILE A 325 -4.46 -19.69 1.79
CA ILE A 325 -4.29 -20.03 3.22
C ILE A 325 -5.64 -19.90 3.95
N ALA A 326 -6.37 -18.82 3.71
CA ALA A 326 -7.70 -18.61 4.29
C ALA A 326 -8.70 -19.71 3.83
N ALA A 327 -8.67 -20.09 2.55
CA ALA A 327 -9.51 -21.15 2.01
C ALA A 327 -9.19 -22.51 2.68
N ILE A 328 -7.92 -22.84 2.84
CA ILE A 328 -7.51 -24.08 3.56
C ILE A 328 -7.99 -24.04 5.01
N SER A 329 -7.82 -22.91 5.70
CA SER A 329 -8.28 -22.75 7.09
C SER A 329 -9.80 -22.92 7.22
N LEU A 330 -10.56 -22.34 6.28
CA LEU A 330 -12.01 -22.47 6.23
C LEU A 330 -12.45 -23.90 5.90
N LEU A 331 -11.73 -24.61 5.01
CA LEU A 331 -11.98 -26.01 4.71
C LEU A 331 -11.77 -26.89 5.96
N VAL A 332 -10.65 -26.69 6.67
CA VAL A 332 -10.37 -27.43 7.92
C VAL A 332 -11.43 -27.13 8.97
N GLY A 333 -11.81 -25.86 9.14
CA GLY A 333 -12.90 -25.45 10.03
C GLY A 333 -14.24 -26.07 9.63
N GLY A 334 -14.56 -26.11 8.32
CA GLY A 334 -15.76 -26.71 7.78
C GLY A 334 -15.82 -28.23 8.01
N ILE A 335 -14.73 -28.95 7.75
CA ILE A 335 -14.62 -30.40 8.06
C ILE A 335 -14.83 -30.63 9.56
N GLY A 336 -14.28 -29.74 10.40
CA GLY A 336 -14.50 -29.80 11.83
C GLY A 336 -16.00 -29.63 12.20
N ILE A 337 -16.72 -28.68 11.59
CA ILE A 337 -18.19 -28.55 11.76
C ILE A 337 -18.89 -29.86 11.37
N MET A 338 -18.56 -30.40 10.21
CA MET A 338 -19.15 -31.65 9.73
C MET A 338 -18.96 -32.80 10.73
N ASN A 339 -17.75 -32.95 11.27
CA ASN A 339 -17.43 -34.01 12.23
C ASN A 339 -18.17 -33.83 13.58
N ILE A 340 -18.27 -32.58 14.08
CA ILE A 340 -19.05 -32.29 15.29
C ILE A 340 -20.52 -32.62 15.07
N MET A 341 -21.07 -32.21 13.94
CA MET A 341 -22.47 -32.43 13.64
C MET A 341 -22.80 -33.91 13.44
N LEU A 342 -21.92 -34.71 12.82
CA LEU A 342 -22.08 -36.14 12.74
C LEU A 342 -22.09 -36.81 14.13
N ALA A 343 -21.18 -36.40 15.02
CA ALA A 343 -21.18 -36.89 16.39
C ALA A 343 -22.47 -36.47 17.14
N SER A 344 -22.90 -35.21 16.99
CA SER A 344 -24.15 -34.74 17.59
C SER A 344 -25.39 -35.48 17.08
N VAL A 345 -25.40 -35.83 15.78
CA VAL A 345 -26.49 -36.64 15.18
C VAL A 345 -26.52 -38.05 15.79
N THR A 346 -25.36 -38.70 15.98
CA THR A 346 -25.29 -40.03 16.61
C THR A 346 -25.72 -40.01 18.07
N GLU A 347 -25.29 -38.99 18.85
CA GLU A 347 -25.70 -38.83 20.25
C GLU A 347 -27.20 -38.54 20.42
N ARG A 348 -27.82 -37.89 19.43
CA ARG A 348 -29.27 -37.55 19.45
C ARG A 348 -30.13 -38.48 18.60
N THR A 349 -29.63 -39.64 18.21
CA THR A 349 -30.33 -40.58 17.34
C THR A 349 -31.74 -40.88 17.86
N ARG A 350 -31.89 -41.21 19.13
CA ARG A 350 -33.17 -41.52 19.79
C ARG A 350 -34.14 -40.34 19.77
N GLU A 351 -33.64 -39.12 20.02
CA GLU A 351 -34.45 -37.88 20.00
C GLU A 351 -34.99 -37.62 18.58
N ILE A 352 -34.13 -37.78 17.54
CA ILE A 352 -34.52 -37.65 16.14
C ILE A 352 -35.58 -38.69 15.76
N GLY A 353 -35.38 -39.94 16.20
CA GLY A 353 -36.32 -41.04 15.99
C GLY A 353 -37.72 -40.74 16.58
N ILE A 354 -37.78 -40.26 17.83
CA ILE A 354 -39.04 -39.86 18.49
C ILE A 354 -39.74 -38.75 17.70
N ARG A 355 -39.02 -37.70 17.29
CA ARG A 355 -39.61 -36.59 16.52
C ARG A 355 -40.18 -37.08 15.18
N ARG A 356 -39.43 -37.97 14.51
CA ARG A 356 -39.86 -38.58 13.24
C ARG A 356 -41.11 -39.48 13.41
N ALA A 357 -41.14 -40.27 14.49
CA ALA A 357 -42.31 -41.11 14.84
C ALA A 357 -43.54 -40.27 15.16
N LEU A 358 -43.38 -39.08 15.78
CA LEU A 358 -44.45 -38.15 16.06
C LEU A 358 -44.88 -37.29 14.85
N GLY A 359 -44.32 -37.56 13.63
CA GLY A 359 -44.78 -36.98 12.37
C GLY A 359 -43.93 -35.78 11.87
N ALA A 360 -42.75 -35.51 12.44
CA ALA A 360 -41.85 -34.49 11.89
C ALA A 360 -41.41 -34.86 10.47
N ARG A 361 -41.49 -33.90 9.55
CA ARG A 361 -41.05 -34.05 8.17
C ARG A 361 -39.54 -34.09 8.08
N ARG A 362 -38.97 -34.78 7.08
CA ARG A 362 -37.52 -34.77 6.82
C ARG A 362 -36.95 -33.35 6.70
N ARG A 363 -37.69 -32.46 6.08
CA ARG A 363 -37.31 -31.03 5.93
C ARG A 363 -37.14 -30.34 7.28
N ASP A 364 -37.94 -30.63 8.25
CA ASP A 364 -37.88 -29.99 9.59
C ASP A 364 -36.58 -30.35 10.31
N ILE A 365 -36.17 -31.63 10.20
CA ILE A 365 -34.89 -32.12 10.74
C ILE A 365 -33.71 -31.47 10.01
N VAL A 366 -33.71 -31.45 8.66
CA VAL A 366 -32.64 -30.82 7.85
C VAL A 366 -32.51 -29.35 8.24
N THR A 367 -33.63 -28.63 8.29
CA THR A 367 -33.62 -27.19 8.63
C THR A 367 -33.07 -26.94 10.04
N GLN A 368 -33.45 -27.77 11.01
CA GLN A 368 -32.97 -27.66 12.38
C GLN A 368 -31.45 -27.79 12.45
N PHE A 369 -30.86 -28.82 11.83
CA PHE A 369 -29.41 -29.04 11.85
C PHE A 369 -28.66 -28.03 11.01
N LEU A 370 -29.20 -27.55 9.87
CA LEU A 370 -28.62 -26.46 9.09
C LEU A 370 -28.60 -25.13 9.88
N VAL A 371 -29.67 -24.81 10.57
CA VAL A 371 -29.68 -23.61 11.43
C VAL A 371 -28.60 -23.71 12.52
N GLU A 372 -28.45 -24.91 13.12
CA GLU A 372 -27.41 -25.13 14.14
C GLU A 372 -26.00 -24.94 13.58
N THR A 373 -25.69 -25.45 12.38
CA THR A 373 -24.37 -25.27 11.72
C THR A 373 -24.13 -23.82 11.31
N VAL A 374 -25.13 -23.13 10.76
CA VAL A 374 -25.03 -21.73 10.37
C VAL A 374 -24.83 -20.83 11.60
N LEU A 375 -25.47 -21.13 12.73
CA LEU A 375 -25.24 -20.41 13.98
C LEU A 375 -23.82 -20.62 14.51
N LEU A 376 -23.29 -21.85 14.43
CA LEU A 376 -21.91 -22.14 14.79
C LEU A 376 -20.90 -21.37 13.93
N ALA A 377 -21.08 -21.49 12.60
CA ALA A 377 -20.24 -20.78 11.64
C ALA A 377 -20.38 -19.26 11.79
N GLY A 378 -21.60 -18.76 12.04
CA GLY A 378 -21.88 -17.36 12.28
C GLY A 378 -21.21 -16.82 13.55
N ALA A 379 -21.26 -17.57 14.65
CA ALA A 379 -20.57 -17.19 15.89
C ALA A 379 -19.05 -17.10 15.68
N GLY A 380 -18.46 -18.13 15.02
CA GLY A 380 -17.05 -18.10 14.63
C GLY A 380 -16.74 -16.95 13.68
N GLY A 381 -17.65 -16.68 12.73
CA GLY A 381 -17.56 -15.55 11.79
C GLY A 381 -17.55 -14.21 12.48
N VAL A 382 -18.44 -13.97 13.46
CA VAL A 382 -18.49 -12.70 14.24
C VAL A 382 -17.18 -12.50 15.02
N ILE A 383 -16.71 -13.54 15.72
CA ILE A 383 -15.42 -13.46 16.44
C ILE A 383 -14.27 -13.22 15.46
N GLY A 384 -14.27 -13.93 14.30
CA GLY A 384 -13.28 -13.74 13.25
C GLY A 384 -13.29 -12.34 12.66
N VAL A 385 -14.46 -11.72 12.48
CA VAL A 385 -14.60 -10.34 12.04
C VAL A 385 -14.02 -9.38 13.07
N LEU A 386 -14.35 -9.55 14.34
CA LEU A 386 -13.82 -8.70 15.43
C LEU A 386 -12.29 -8.75 15.46
N LEU A 387 -11.70 -9.94 15.46
CA LEU A 387 -10.25 -10.12 15.43
C LEU A 387 -9.64 -9.62 14.13
N GLY A 388 -10.31 -9.87 12.99
CA GLY A 388 -9.88 -9.42 11.67
C GLY A 388 -9.85 -7.92 11.48
N VAL A 389 -10.62 -7.16 12.27
CA VAL A 389 -10.56 -5.69 12.31
C VAL A 389 -9.49 -5.20 13.30
N ILE A 390 -9.35 -5.87 14.43
CA ILE A 390 -8.39 -5.48 15.47
C ILE A 390 -6.94 -5.72 15.02
N ILE A 391 -6.64 -6.85 14.38
CA ILE A 391 -5.27 -7.20 13.98
C ILE A 391 -4.65 -6.19 13.00
N PRO A 392 -5.29 -5.76 11.90
CA PRO A 392 -4.77 -4.71 11.04
C PRO A 392 -4.51 -3.40 11.78
N PHE A 393 -5.40 -3.02 12.70
CA PHE A 393 -5.19 -1.82 13.53
C PHE A 393 -3.91 -1.92 14.38
N VAL A 394 -3.66 -3.07 15.01
CA VAL A 394 -2.43 -3.32 15.78
C VAL A 394 -1.20 -3.29 14.86
N VAL A 395 -1.28 -3.90 13.68
CA VAL A 395 -0.19 -3.90 12.68
C VAL A 395 0.14 -2.48 12.23
N THR A 396 -0.86 -1.63 12.02
CA THR A 396 -0.61 -0.22 11.68
C THR A 396 0.17 0.50 12.77
N GLN A 397 -0.16 0.25 14.05
CA GLN A 397 0.49 0.91 15.18
C GLN A 397 1.92 0.39 15.45
N THR A 398 2.17 -0.90 15.24
CA THR A 398 3.46 -1.53 15.57
C THR A 398 4.44 -1.54 14.40
N ALA A 399 3.96 -1.83 13.19
CA ALA A 399 4.80 -1.95 12.00
C ALA A 399 4.83 -0.67 11.15
N GLY A 400 4.01 0.35 11.46
CA GLY A 400 3.92 1.58 10.69
C GLY A 400 3.34 1.42 9.27
N MET A 401 2.83 0.24 8.94
CA MET A 401 2.20 -0.04 7.64
C MET A 401 0.76 0.45 7.65
N LYS A 402 0.38 1.28 6.69
CA LYS A 402 -1.03 1.71 6.54
C LYS A 402 -1.88 0.51 6.15
N THR A 403 -2.88 0.18 6.98
CA THR A 403 -3.91 -0.82 6.65
C THR A 403 -5.27 -0.15 6.57
N ILE A 404 -6.07 -0.53 5.58
CA ILE A 404 -7.40 0.06 5.35
C ILE A 404 -8.43 -1.06 5.38
N VAL A 405 -9.25 -1.07 6.43
CA VAL A 405 -10.39 -2.00 6.53
C VAL A 405 -11.59 -1.35 5.84
N THR A 406 -11.97 -1.87 4.68
CA THR A 406 -13.18 -1.43 3.98
C THR A 406 -14.42 -2.08 4.59
N LEU A 407 -15.57 -1.40 4.59
CA LEU A 407 -16.83 -1.96 5.09
C LEU A 407 -17.27 -3.23 4.36
N TRP A 408 -16.82 -3.42 3.14
CA TRP A 408 -17.11 -4.60 2.33
C TRP A 408 -16.39 -5.86 2.80
N SER A 409 -15.17 -5.74 3.34
CA SER A 409 -14.36 -6.89 3.74
C SER A 409 -14.95 -7.71 4.90
N PRO A 410 -15.48 -7.12 6.00
CA PRO A 410 -16.18 -7.86 7.04
C PRO A 410 -17.47 -8.52 6.55
N MET A 411 -18.23 -7.87 5.67
CA MET A 411 -19.47 -8.44 5.10
C MET A 411 -19.18 -9.67 4.23
N LEU A 412 -18.17 -9.56 3.37
CA LEU A 412 -17.74 -10.67 2.51
C LEU A 412 -17.25 -11.84 3.35
N ALA A 413 -16.40 -11.60 4.34
CA ALA A 413 -15.83 -12.63 5.19
C ALA A 413 -16.91 -13.34 6.03
N PHE A 414 -17.88 -12.60 6.59
CA PHE A 414 -19.01 -13.16 7.30
C PHE A 414 -19.91 -14.02 6.37
N THR A 415 -20.17 -13.53 5.16
CA THR A 415 -20.97 -14.29 4.18
C THR A 415 -20.28 -15.60 3.80
N ILE A 416 -18.96 -15.60 3.59
CA ILE A 416 -18.18 -16.82 3.33
C ILE A 416 -18.28 -17.78 4.52
N SER A 417 -18.16 -17.29 5.75
CA SER A 417 -18.31 -18.11 6.96
C SER A 417 -19.68 -18.78 7.03
N ALA A 418 -20.76 -18.04 6.79
CA ALA A 418 -22.11 -18.58 6.76
C ALA A 418 -22.28 -19.64 5.66
N LEU A 419 -21.71 -19.40 4.47
CA LEU A 419 -21.73 -20.33 3.35
C LEU A 419 -20.98 -21.63 3.68
N VAL A 420 -19.85 -21.57 4.35
CA VAL A 420 -19.11 -22.73 4.86
C VAL A 420 -19.97 -23.52 5.82
N GLY A 421 -20.67 -22.86 6.77
CA GLY A 421 -21.62 -23.51 7.67
C GLY A 421 -22.73 -24.25 6.94
N VAL A 422 -23.27 -23.68 5.87
CA VAL A 422 -24.30 -24.34 5.05
C VAL A 422 -23.71 -25.54 4.30
N VAL A 423 -22.61 -25.37 3.57
CA VAL A 423 -22.00 -26.42 2.73
C VAL A 423 -21.62 -27.66 3.56
N PHE A 424 -20.93 -27.46 4.67
CA PHE A 424 -20.49 -28.56 5.53
C PHE A 424 -21.56 -29.05 6.47
N GLY A 425 -22.66 -28.32 6.69
CA GLY A 425 -23.83 -28.72 7.46
C GLY A 425 -24.82 -29.57 6.68
N ILE A 426 -24.86 -29.46 5.34
CA ILE A 426 -25.83 -30.20 4.51
C ILE A 426 -25.72 -31.71 4.69
N TYR A 427 -24.51 -32.27 4.63
CA TYR A 427 -24.30 -33.72 4.70
C TYR A 427 -24.78 -34.32 6.03
N PRO A 428 -24.36 -33.85 7.23
CA PRO A 428 -24.88 -34.38 8.49
C PRO A 428 -26.36 -34.14 8.67
N ALA A 429 -26.91 -33.01 8.21
CA ALA A 429 -28.35 -32.75 8.27
C ALA A 429 -29.18 -33.73 7.44
N LEU A 430 -28.72 -34.04 6.24
CA LEU A 430 -29.37 -35.06 5.38
C LEU A 430 -29.30 -36.47 6.02
N ARG A 431 -28.16 -36.84 6.59
CA ARG A 431 -27.97 -38.09 7.28
C ARG A 431 -28.93 -38.25 8.47
N ALA A 432 -29.06 -37.18 9.26
CA ALA A 432 -30.02 -37.14 10.37
C ALA A 432 -31.48 -37.31 9.90
N ALA A 433 -31.84 -36.69 8.78
CA ALA A 433 -33.21 -36.78 8.23
C ALA A 433 -33.56 -38.10 7.57
N GLN A 434 -32.54 -38.89 7.18
CA GLN A 434 -32.72 -40.20 6.54
C GLN A 434 -32.78 -41.36 7.52
N MET A 435 -32.54 -41.15 8.83
CA MET A 435 -32.59 -42.21 9.85
C MET A 435 -33.98 -42.83 9.92
N ASP A 436 -34.00 -44.19 10.03
CA ASP A 436 -35.23 -44.92 10.25
C ASP A 436 -35.70 -44.75 11.69
N PRO A 437 -36.95 -44.29 11.93
CA PRO A 437 -37.48 -44.12 13.28
C PRO A 437 -37.47 -45.39 14.12
N VAL A 438 -37.69 -46.58 13.49
CA VAL A 438 -37.72 -47.85 14.20
C VAL A 438 -36.33 -48.26 14.68
N GLU A 439 -35.33 -48.09 13.82
CA GLU A 439 -33.94 -48.40 14.12
C GLU A 439 -33.36 -47.39 15.16
N ALA A 440 -33.73 -46.13 15.06
CA ALA A 440 -33.33 -45.07 15.99
C ALA A 440 -33.89 -45.27 17.41
N LEU A 441 -35.06 -45.91 17.55
CA LEU A 441 -35.67 -46.21 18.85
C LEU A 441 -35.12 -47.51 19.48
N ARG A 442 -34.50 -48.39 18.68
CA ARG A 442 -33.89 -49.63 19.12
C ARG A 442 -32.45 -49.49 19.58
N HIS A 443 -31.81 -48.39 19.26
CA HIS A 443 -30.44 -48.05 19.73
C HIS A 443 -30.51 -47.66 21.21
N GLU A 444 -29.87 -48.46 22.07
CA GLU A 444 -29.61 -48.17 23.48
C GLU A 444 -28.47 -47.15 23.63
#